data_96b32e8abea72171da1e33216f189a47
#
_entry.id   96b32e8abea72171da1e33216f189a47
#
_cell.length_a   1.000
_cell.length_b   1.000
_cell.length_c   1.000
_cell.angle_alpha   90.00
_cell.angle_beta   90.00
_cell.angle_gamma   90.00
#
_symmetry.space_group_name_H-M   'P 1'
#
loop_
_entity.id
_entity.type
_entity.pdbx_description
1 polymer ?
#
loop_
_entity_poly.entity_id
_entity_poly.type
_entity_poly.pdbx_seq_one_letter_code
_entity_poly.pdbx_strand_id
1 'polypeptide(L)'
;MFLAWNEIKRNKLKFGLIIGILVLISYLLFLLSGLANGLINMNTEGIKKWKADAIVLNKDANQTVQQSIFETSKSNDKFKETSSLKQMGVIASNGDSEENALLFGIKADSFLMPKIVKGKKFAKDNEVVIDQTLKDKGFKVGDKIKLSQSDEKLRIVGVSESAKYNASPVIFTNNKTMQKINPTLTTDKTNAIVVRDKHWKDKKVDKDLEVVGINKFIEDLPGYKPQNLTMNFMITFLFIISATVIGVFLSLIHISEPTRPER
;
A
#
# COMPACT_ATOMS: atom_id res chain seq x y z
N MET A 1 18.13 25.25 38.64
CA MET A 1 16.74 25.31 38.12
C MET A 1 16.03 26.65 38.41
N PHE A 2 16.17 27.27 39.60
CA PHE A 2 15.49 28.53 39.92
C PHE A 2 15.90 29.72 39.04
N LEU A 3 17.18 29.83 38.69
CA LEU A 3 17.72 30.91 37.81
C LEU A 3 17.14 30.79 36.37
N ALA A 4 17.14 29.59 35.77
CA ALA A 4 16.61 29.37 34.44
C ALA A 4 15.09 29.69 34.34
N TRP A 5 14.34 29.33 35.38
CA TRP A 5 12.91 29.64 35.45
C TRP A 5 12.62 31.15 35.53
N ASN A 6 13.41 31.92 36.31
CA ASN A 6 13.30 33.34 36.40
C ASN A 6 13.69 34.06 35.09
N GLU A 7 14.68 33.52 34.37
CA GLU A 7 15.09 34.05 33.09
C GLU A 7 14.00 33.86 32.02
N ILE A 8 13.37 32.67 31.98
CA ILE A 8 12.21 32.39 31.11
C ILE A 8 11.07 33.36 31.42
N LYS A 9 10.78 33.61 32.71
CA LYS A 9 9.73 34.55 33.10
C LYS A 9 10.04 36.02 32.73
N ARG A 10 11.30 36.40 32.73
CA ARG A 10 11.73 37.77 32.37
C ARG A 10 11.67 38.01 30.87
N ASN A 11 11.96 36.98 30.06
CA ASN A 11 12.04 37.02 28.59
C ASN A 11 10.93 36.18 27.92
N LYS A 12 9.69 36.25 28.41
CA LYS A 12 8.57 35.37 27.98
C LYS A 12 8.34 35.36 26.48
N LEU A 13 8.44 36.50 25.79
CA LEU A 13 8.26 36.61 24.34
C LEU A 13 9.35 35.86 23.58
N LYS A 14 10.62 36.00 23.99
CA LYS A 14 11.76 35.33 23.35
C LYS A 14 11.64 33.81 23.48
N PHE A 15 11.45 33.30 24.69
CA PHE A 15 11.31 31.88 24.94
C PHE A 15 10.00 31.31 24.35
N GLY A 16 8.90 32.04 24.38
CA GLY A 16 7.63 31.68 23.78
C GLY A 16 7.75 31.52 22.26
N LEU A 17 8.49 32.41 21.59
CA LEU A 17 8.73 32.34 20.16
C LEU A 17 9.61 31.11 19.80
N ILE A 18 10.67 30.85 20.58
CA ILE A 18 11.53 29.67 20.39
C ILE A 18 10.74 28.37 20.55
N ILE A 19 9.95 28.27 21.64
CA ILE A 19 9.09 27.10 21.87
C ILE A 19 8.08 26.95 20.75
N GLY A 20 7.45 28.04 20.31
CA GLY A 20 6.49 28.03 19.21
C GLY A 20 7.10 27.50 17.91
N ILE A 21 8.31 27.92 17.57
CA ILE A 21 9.03 27.44 16.37
C ILE A 21 9.39 25.96 16.52
N LEU A 22 9.89 25.53 17.69
CA LEU A 22 10.22 24.12 17.94
C LEU A 22 8.97 23.23 17.83
N VAL A 23 7.84 23.67 18.38
CA VAL A 23 6.56 22.96 18.26
C VAL A 23 6.11 22.87 16.80
N LEU A 24 6.20 23.99 16.05
CA LEU A 24 5.83 24.02 14.64
C LEU A 24 6.68 23.06 13.81
N ILE A 25 8.00 23.08 13.99
CA ILE A 25 8.94 22.19 13.29
C ILE A 25 8.64 20.73 13.63
N SER A 26 8.46 20.41 14.92
CA SER A 26 8.11 19.05 15.35
C SER A 26 6.80 18.59 14.74
N TYR A 27 5.79 19.46 14.72
CA TYR A 27 4.50 19.18 14.08
C TYR A 27 4.64 18.88 12.60
N LEU A 28 5.42 19.68 11.85
CA LEU A 28 5.68 19.46 10.42
C LEU A 28 6.43 18.14 10.17
N LEU A 29 7.40 17.79 11.00
CA LEU A 29 8.12 16.52 10.91
C LEU A 29 7.17 15.32 11.09
N PHE A 30 6.32 15.36 12.12
CA PHE A 30 5.34 14.29 12.36
C PHE A 30 4.30 14.22 11.26
N LEU A 31 3.81 15.37 10.78
CA LEU A 31 2.83 15.45 9.69
C LEU A 31 3.39 14.82 8.41
N LEU A 32 4.59 15.23 7.98
CA LEU A 32 5.21 14.70 6.75
C LEU A 32 5.59 13.23 6.89
N SER A 33 6.11 12.81 8.03
CA SER A 33 6.40 11.39 8.29
C SER A 33 5.12 10.55 8.28
N GLY A 34 4.03 11.04 8.86
CA GLY A 34 2.72 10.38 8.84
C GLY A 34 2.16 10.28 7.44
N LEU A 35 2.24 11.35 6.64
CA LEU A 35 1.80 11.38 5.25
C LEU A 35 2.62 10.40 4.39
N ALA A 36 3.94 10.40 4.52
CA ALA A 36 4.83 9.49 3.79
C ALA A 36 4.48 8.03 4.08
N ASN A 37 4.36 7.67 5.36
CA ASN A 37 3.97 6.31 5.76
C ASN A 37 2.56 5.94 5.28
N GLY A 38 1.61 6.88 5.31
CA GLY A 38 0.26 6.70 4.80
C GLY A 38 0.25 6.35 3.32
N LEU A 39 0.98 7.12 2.50
CA LEU A 39 1.08 6.89 1.04
C LEU A 39 1.76 5.56 0.70
N ILE A 40 2.85 5.22 1.38
CA ILE A 40 3.52 3.93 1.21
C ILE A 40 2.59 2.77 1.56
N ASN A 41 1.85 2.89 2.66
CA ASN A 41 0.90 1.86 3.07
C ASN A 41 -0.25 1.71 2.07
N MET A 42 -0.79 2.79 1.51
CA MET A 42 -1.82 2.73 0.47
C MET A 42 -1.38 1.91 -0.74
N ASN A 43 -0.10 1.96 -1.12
CA ASN A 43 0.43 1.19 -2.24
C ASN A 43 0.63 -0.29 -1.91
N THR A 44 0.95 -0.62 -0.67
CA THR A 44 1.51 -1.92 -0.29
C THR A 44 0.65 -2.73 0.67
N GLU A 45 -0.43 -2.14 1.22
CA GLU A 45 -1.23 -2.73 2.29
C GLU A 45 -1.80 -4.12 1.92
N GLY A 46 -2.39 -4.24 0.74
CA GLY A 46 -2.93 -5.50 0.25
C GLY A 46 -1.85 -6.59 0.14
N ILE A 47 -0.68 -6.23 -0.41
CA ILE A 47 0.44 -7.17 -0.60
C ILE A 47 1.00 -7.63 0.74
N LYS A 48 1.18 -6.72 1.70
CA LYS A 48 1.68 -7.03 3.04
C LYS A 48 0.74 -8.00 3.79
N LYS A 49 -0.58 -7.89 3.55
CA LYS A 49 -1.58 -8.79 4.15
C LYS A 49 -1.50 -10.22 3.63
N TRP A 50 -0.95 -10.43 2.43
CA TRP A 50 -0.71 -11.78 1.94
C TRP A 50 0.28 -12.57 2.80
N LYS A 51 1.16 -11.89 3.56
CA LYS A 51 2.24 -12.51 4.35
C LYS A 51 3.03 -13.51 3.51
N ALA A 52 3.28 -13.15 2.26
CA ALA A 52 3.98 -13.96 1.29
C ALA A 52 5.49 -13.72 1.40
N ASP A 53 6.27 -14.71 0.99
CA ASP A 53 7.74 -14.64 0.93
C ASP A 53 8.22 -14.25 -0.47
N ALA A 54 7.48 -14.68 -1.52
CA ALA A 54 7.82 -14.39 -2.91
C ALA A 54 6.58 -14.40 -3.82
N ILE A 55 6.79 -13.96 -5.06
CA ILE A 55 5.83 -14.00 -6.16
C ILE A 55 6.51 -14.54 -7.42
N VAL A 56 5.81 -15.38 -8.16
CA VAL A 56 6.25 -15.91 -9.46
C VAL A 56 5.55 -15.13 -10.56
N LEU A 57 6.31 -14.65 -11.53
CA LEU A 57 5.84 -13.86 -12.66
C LEU A 57 6.49 -14.37 -13.96
N ASN A 58 5.92 -14.02 -15.10
CA ASN A 58 6.59 -14.14 -16.38
C ASN A 58 7.72 -13.11 -16.46
N LYS A 59 8.91 -13.52 -16.90
CA LYS A 59 10.10 -12.64 -17.03
C LYS A 59 9.87 -11.43 -17.92
N ASP A 60 9.12 -11.64 -19.01
CA ASP A 60 8.88 -10.59 -20.02
C ASP A 60 7.87 -9.53 -19.54
N ALA A 61 7.23 -9.75 -18.38
CA ALA A 61 6.25 -8.85 -17.81
C ALA A 61 6.86 -7.67 -17.02
N ASN A 62 8.20 -7.59 -16.93
CA ASN A 62 8.90 -6.56 -16.19
C ASN A 62 8.27 -6.30 -14.79
N GLN A 63 8.00 -7.39 -14.07
CA GLN A 63 7.37 -7.42 -12.73
C GLN A 63 5.97 -6.77 -12.65
N THR A 64 5.33 -6.52 -13.79
CA THR A 64 3.96 -6.00 -13.83
C THR A 64 2.97 -7.16 -13.86
N VAL A 65 2.26 -7.40 -12.75
CA VAL A 65 1.33 -8.53 -12.60
C VAL A 65 0.32 -8.59 -13.74
N GLN A 66 -0.27 -7.46 -14.12
CA GLN A 66 -1.29 -7.41 -15.17
C GLN A 66 -0.77 -7.86 -16.56
N GLN A 67 0.52 -7.66 -16.83
CA GLN A 67 1.17 -8.06 -18.09
C GLN A 67 1.72 -9.49 -18.03
N SER A 68 1.88 -10.03 -16.83
CA SER A 68 2.35 -11.39 -16.62
C SER A 68 1.21 -12.38 -16.88
N ILE A 69 1.35 -13.24 -17.87
CA ILE A 69 0.41 -14.32 -18.16
C ILE A 69 1.20 -15.60 -18.43
N PHE A 70 0.89 -16.66 -17.70
CA PHE A 70 1.53 -17.96 -17.86
C PHE A 70 0.63 -19.09 -17.35
N GLU A 71 0.96 -20.32 -17.71
CA GLU A 71 0.25 -21.52 -17.25
C GLU A 71 0.55 -21.81 -15.78
N THR A 72 -0.49 -22.01 -15.00
CA THR A 72 -0.39 -22.29 -13.56
C THR A 72 0.45 -23.55 -13.27
N SER A 73 0.37 -24.57 -14.13
CA SER A 73 1.12 -25.82 -14.03
C SER A 73 2.65 -25.65 -14.02
N LYS A 74 3.16 -24.58 -14.62
CA LYS A 74 4.61 -24.32 -14.69
C LYS A 74 5.27 -24.01 -13.34
N SER A 75 4.49 -23.73 -12.29
CA SER A 75 5.03 -23.25 -11.02
C SER A 75 4.43 -23.85 -9.75
N ASN A 76 3.22 -24.45 -9.79
CA ASN A 76 2.44 -24.77 -8.58
C ASN A 76 3.04 -25.83 -7.65
N ASP A 77 3.76 -26.82 -8.20
CA ASP A 77 4.14 -28.02 -7.42
C ASP A 77 5.50 -27.89 -6.71
N LYS A 78 6.13 -26.72 -6.79
CA LYS A 78 7.52 -26.55 -6.32
C LYS A 78 7.65 -25.86 -4.97
N PHE A 79 6.60 -25.21 -4.48
CA PHE A 79 6.60 -24.44 -3.25
C PHE A 79 5.67 -25.05 -2.20
N LYS A 80 5.93 -24.71 -0.92
CA LYS A 80 5.19 -25.24 0.22
C LYS A 80 3.70 -24.83 0.21
N GLU A 81 3.41 -23.55 -0.03
CA GLU A 81 2.06 -23.00 -0.10
C GLU A 81 2.01 -21.96 -1.20
N THR A 82 1.06 -22.09 -2.10
CA THR A 82 0.90 -21.17 -3.24
C THR A 82 -0.56 -20.76 -3.43
N SER A 83 -0.74 -19.58 -4.03
CA SER A 83 -2.04 -19.15 -4.51
C SER A 83 -1.92 -18.43 -5.84
N SER A 84 -2.74 -18.83 -6.80
CA SER A 84 -2.83 -18.13 -8.09
C SER A 84 -3.57 -16.80 -7.92
N LEU A 85 -3.09 -15.81 -8.62
CA LEU A 85 -3.67 -14.47 -8.69
C LEU A 85 -3.90 -14.10 -10.15
N LYS A 86 -5.14 -13.84 -10.51
CA LYS A 86 -5.51 -13.21 -11.79
C LYS A 86 -5.86 -11.77 -11.52
N GLN A 87 -5.36 -10.85 -12.34
CA GLN A 87 -5.52 -9.41 -12.14
C GLN A 87 -5.89 -8.72 -13.43
N MET A 88 -6.86 -7.79 -13.36
CA MET A 88 -7.13 -6.82 -14.42
C MET A 88 -7.59 -5.48 -13.84
N GLY A 89 -7.30 -4.40 -14.55
CA GLY A 89 -7.85 -3.09 -14.25
C GLY A 89 -9.28 -2.98 -14.76
N VAL A 90 -10.18 -2.40 -13.97
CA VAL A 90 -11.59 -2.21 -14.30
C VAL A 90 -12.09 -0.85 -13.81
N ILE A 91 -13.16 -0.34 -14.43
CA ILE A 91 -13.98 0.72 -13.84
C ILE A 91 -15.24 0.03 -13.34
N ALA A 92 -15.50 0.13 -12.05
CA ALA A 92 -16.70 -0.43 -11.42
C ALA A 92 -17.76 0.67 -11.30
N SER A 93 -19.00 0.36 -11.74
CA SER A 93 -20.14 1.27 -11.65
C SER A 93 -21.32 0.57 -10.95
N ASN A 94 -22.00 1.28 -10.04
CA ASN A 94 -23.26 0.86 -9.43
C ASN A 94 -24.47 1.69 -9.93
N GLY A 95 -24.27 2.51 -10.95
CA GLY A 95 -25.25 3.43 -11.53
C GLY A 95 -25.12 4.87 -11.01
N ASP A 96 -24.76 5.05 -9.75
CA ASP A 96 -24.60 6.39 -9.13
C ASP A 96 -23.13 6.84 -9.05
N SER A 97 -22.23 5.88 -8.98
CA SER A 97 -20.78 6.13 -8.82
C SER A 97 -19.97 5.23 -9.75
N GLU A 98 -18.87 5.79 -10.25
CA GLU A 98 -17.86 5.07 -11.03
C GLU A 98 -16.50 5.20 -10.36
N GLU A 99 -15.81 4.07 -10.17
CA GLU A 99 -14.52 4.03 -9.51
C GLU A 99 -13.54 3.11 -10.24
N ASN A 100 -12.30 3.59 -10.42
CA ASN A 100 -11.20 2.76 -10.88
C ASN A 100 -10.86 1.74 -9.80
N ALA A 101 -10.78 0.48 -10.19
CA ALA A 101 -10.48 -0.63 -9.29
C ALA A 101 -9.66 -1.71 -9.99
N LEU A 102 -9.08 -2.61 -9.20
CA LEU A 102 -8.48 -3.83 -9.70
C LEU A 102 -9.42 -5.00 -9.41
N LEU A 103 -9.67 -5.83 -10.41
CA LEU A 103 -10.38 -7.08 -10.24
C LEU A 103 -9.37 -8.21 -10.01
N PHE A 104 -9.50 -8.89 -8.87
CA PHE A 104 -8.70 -10.05 -8.51
C PHE A 104 -9.52 -11.33 -8.58
N GLY A 105 -9.10 -12.27 -9.44
CA GLY A 105 -9.60 -13.64 -9.50
C GLY A 105 -8.76 -14.53 -8.61
N ILE A 106 -9.35 -15.02 -7.51
CA ILE A 106 -8.69 -15.87 -6.52
C ILE A 106 -9.63 -16.99 -6.04
N LYS A 107 -9.11 -17.98 -5.32
CA LYS A 107 -9.94 -18.91 -4.57
C LYS A 107 -10.45 -18.27 -3.28
N ALA A 108 -11.70 -18.51 -2.89
CA ALA A 108 -12.32 -17.91 -1.70
C ALA A 108 -11.66 -18.33 -0.37
N ASP A 109 -11.01 -19.48 -0.34
CA ASP A 109 -10.25 -20.03 0.80
C ASP A 109 -8.75 -19.68 0.76
N SER A 110 -8.31 -19.00 -0.30
CA SER A 110 -6.93 -18.56 -0.47
C SER A 110 -6.50 -17.59 0.63
N PHE A 111 -5.22 -17.63 0.97
CA PHE A 111 -4.60 -16.65 1.86
C PHE A 111 -4.50 -15.24 1.25
N LEU A 112 -4.80 -15.09 -0.05
CA LEU A 112 -4.93 -13.79 -0.71
C LEU A 112 -6.25 -13.09 -0.37
N MET A 113 -7.24 -13.83 0.17
CA MET A 113 -8.53 -13.28 0.54
C MET A 113 -8.40 -12.50 1.85
N PRO A 114 -8.62 -11.18 1.84
CA PRO A 114 -8.54 -10.37 3.05
C PRO A 114 -9.69 -10.73 4.03
N LYS A 115 -9.55 -10.29 5.28
CA LYS A 115 -10.57 -10.46 6.29
C LYS A 115 -11.86 -9.75 5.87
N ILE A 116 -13.00 -10.47 5.95
CA ILE A 116 -14.31 -9.90 5.70
C ILE A 116 -14.79 -9.12 6.92
N VAL A 117 -15.17 -7.87 6.72
CA VAL A 117 -15.69 -6.98 7.78
C VAL A 117 -17.21 -6.85 7.75
N LYS A 118 -17.84 -7.12 6.59
CA LYS A 118 -19.30 -7.12 6.45
C LYS A 118 -19.72 -8.11 5.36
N GLY A 119 -20.85 -8.82 5.57
CA GLY A 119 -21.33 -9.81 4.62
C GLY A 119 -20.55 -11.12 4.69
N LYS A 120 -20.30 -11.73 3.53
CA LYS A 120 -19.64 -13.05 3.41
C LYS A 120 -18.66 -13.08 2.24
N LYS A 121 -17.83 -14.12 2.19
CA LYS A 121 -17.01 -14.43 1.01
C LYS A 121 -17.92 -14.82 -0.16
N PHE A 122 -17.42 -14.62 -1.38
CA PHE A 122 -18.09 -15.15 -2.57
C PHE A 122 -18.06 -16.69 -2.57
N ALA A 123 -19.15 -17.29 -3.00
CA ALA A 123 -19.28 -18.74 -3.12
C ALA A 123 -19.80 -19.17 -4.52
N LYS A 124 -20.49 -18.29 -5.21
CA LYS A 124 -21.09 -18.52 -6.52
C LYS A 124 -20.43 -17.63 -7.58
N ASP A 125 -20.67 -17.99 -8.84
CA ASP A 125 -20.29 -17.14 -9.95
C ASP A 125 -21.01 -15.79 -9.87
N ASN A 126 -20.34 -14.74 -10.37
CA ASN A 126 -20.83 -13.37 -10.39
C ASN A 126 -21.06 -12.77 -8.98
N GLU A 127 -20.54 -13.41 -7.93
CA GLU A 127 -20.44 -12.82 -6.59
C GLU A 127 -19.06 -12.16 -6.40
N VAL A 128 -19.05 -11.01 -5.75
CA VAL A 128 -17.82 -10.26 -5.46
C VAL A 128 -17.76 -9.78 -4.02
N VAL A 129 -16.55 -9.67 -3.52
CA VAL A 129 -16.21 -8.96 -2.29
C VAL A 129 -15.46 -7.69 -2.68
N ILE A 130 -15.87 -6.56 -2.15
CA ILE A 130 -15.23 -5.28 -2.41
C ILE A 130 -14.34 -4.85 -1.25
N ASP A 131 -13.31 -4.09 -1.55
CA ASP A 131 -12.48 -3.40 -0.56
C ASP A 131 -13.29 -2.34 0.20
N GLN A 132 -12.95 -2.10 1.48
CA GLN A 132 -13.59 -1.08 2.33
C GLN A 132 -13.62 0.30 1.65
N THR A 133 -12.61 0.64 0.86
CA THR A 133 -12.53 1.92 0.14
C THR A 133 -13.70 2.10 -0.84
N LEU A 134 -14.11 1.05 -1.56
CA LEU A 134 -15.27 1.10 -2.45
C LEU A 134 -16.57 1.27 -1.66
N LYS A 135 -16.68 0.64 -0.49
CA LYS A 135 -17.82 0.87 0.39
C LYS A 135 -17.93 2.35 0.80
N ASP A 136 -16.79 2.97 1.12
CA ASP A 136 -16.74 4.39 1.52
C ASP A 136 -17.07 5.33 0.34
N LYS A 137 -16.99 4.82 -0.90
CA LYS A 137 -17.42 5.48 -2.15
C LYS A 137 -18.88 5.20 -2.54
N GLY A 138 -19.65 4.56 -1.67
CA GLY A 138 -21.09 4.35 -1.86
C GLY A 138 -21.52 2.96 -2.33
N PHE A 139 -20.59 2.04 -2.60
CA PHE A 139 -20.91 0.66 -2.96
C PHE A 139 -21.33 -0.15 -1.73
N LYS A 140 -22.44 -0.89 -1.80
CA LYS A 140 -23.04 -1.59 -0.65
C LYS A 140 -23.21 -3.07 -0.92
N VAL A 141 -23.19 -3.87 0.15
CA VAL A 141 -23.56 -5.29 0.08
C VAL A 141 -25.00 -5.41 -0.41
N GLY A 142 -25.20 -6.22 -1.44
CA GLY A 142 -26.48 -6.41 -2.13
C GLY A 142 -26.56 -5.71 -3.48
N ASP A 143 -25.74 -4.67 -3.71
CA ASP A 143 -25.74 -3.93 -4.97
C ASP A 143 -25.26 -4.82 -6.12
N LYS A 144 -25.75 -4.49 -7.32
CA LYS A 144 -25.25 -5.05 -8.58
C LYS A 144 -24.36 -4.02 -9.24
N ILE A 145 -23.11 -4.39 -9.51
CA ILE A 145 -22.14 -3.55 -10.20
C ILE A 145 -21.92 -4.05 -11.62
N LYS A 146 -21.59 -3.13 -12.51
CA LYS A 146 -21.07 -3.38 -13.86
C LYS A 146 -19.59 -3.06 -13.89
N LEU A 147 -18.85 -3.74 -14.75
CA LEU A 147 -17.45 -3.43 -15.04
C LEU A 147 -17.31 -2.90 -16.45
N SER A 148 -16.40 -1.97 -16.69
CA SER A 148 -16.23 -1.24 -17.95
C SER A 148 -15.98 -2.10 -19.20
N GLN A 149 -15.54 -3.33 -19.02
CA GLN A 149 -15.16 -4.21 -20.13
C GLN A 149 -15.98 -5.50 -20.19
N SER A 150 -17.17 -5.50 -19.54
CA SER A 150 -17.99 -6.71 -19.44
C SER A 150 -19.46 -6.35 -19.26
N ASP A 151 -20.31 -7.10 -19.92
CA ASP A 151 -21.78 -7.05 -19.71
C ASP A 151 -22.24 -7.81 -18.47
N GLU A 152 -21.31 -8.52 -17.81
CA GLU A 152 -21.63 -9.29 -16.61
C GLU A 152 -22.00 -8.37 -15.44
N LYS A 153 -23.16 -8.67 -14.84
CA LYS A 153 -23.58 -8.01 -13.62
C LYS A 153 -23.08 -8.78 -12.41
N LEU A 154 -22.25 -8.15 -11.61
CA LEU A 154 -21.67 -8.74 -10.41
C LEU A 154 -22.41 -8.29 -9.17
N ARG A 155 -22.68 -9.21 -8.26
CA ARG A 155 -23.36 -8.93 -7.00
C ARG A 155 -22.36 -8.79 -5.87
N ILE A 156 -22.38 -7.69 -5.14
CA ILE A 156 -21.58 -7.49 -3.93
C ILE A 156 -22.18 -8.33 -2.80
N VAL A 157 -21.41 -9.29 -2.30
CA VAL A 157 -21.84 -10.19 -1.19
C VAL A 157 -21.08 -9.91 0.10
N GLY A 158 -19.98 -9.18 0.04
CA GLY A 158 -19.19 -8.83 1.21
C GLY A 158 -18.32 -7.62 1.00
N VAL A 159 -17.84 -7.09 2.11
CA VAL A 159 -16.83 -6.02 2.19
C VAL A 159 -15.66 -6.56 3.00
N SER A 160 -14.45 -6.43 2.46
CA SER A 160 -13.23 -6.76 3.18
C SER A 160 -12.68 -5.54 3.93
N GLU A 161 -11.77 -5.78 4.87
CA GLU A 161 -10.89 -4.73 5.35
C GLU A 161 -10.14 -4.09 4.17
N SER A 162 -9.56 -2.89 4.38
CA SER A 162 -8.75 -2.24 3.35
C SER A 162 -7.68 -3.18 2.82
N ALA A 163 -7.62 -3.37 1.51
CA ALA A 163 -6.72 -4.30 0.83
C ALA A 163 -6.23 -3.69 -0.50
N LYS A 164 -5.89 -2.41 -0.48
CA LYS A 164 -5.42 -1.69 -1.67
C LYS A 164 -4.17 -2.33 -2.25
N TYR A 165 -4.13 -2.33 -3.57
CA TYR A 165 -2.96 -2.73 -4.34
C TYR A 165 -2.56 -1.57 -5.26
N ASN A 166 -1.34 -1.07 -5.11
CA ASN A 166 -0.84 0.11 -5.84
C ASN A 166 -1.84 1.29 -5.79
N ALA A 167 -2.26 1.66 -4.57
CA ALA A 167 -3.24 2.68 -4.25
C ALA A 167 -4.68 2.45 -4.76
N SER A 168 -4.90 1.46 -5.63
CA SER A 168 -6.21 1.13 -6.16
C SER A 168 -7.00 0.23 -5.23
N PRO A 169 -8.32 0.45 -5.06
CA PRO A 169 -9.18 -0.50 -4.37
C PRO A 169 -9.30 -1.81 -5.16
N VAL A 170 -9.56 -2.90 -4.45
CA VAL A 170 -9.62 -4.24 -5.04
C VAL A 170 -11.02 -4.81 -4.93
N ILE A 171 -11.46 -5.45 -6.00
CA ILE A 171 -12.66 -6.28 -6.08
C ILE A 171 -12.22 -7.73 -6.21
N PHE A 172 -12.65 -8.60 -5.31
CA PHE A 172 -12.30 -10.01 -5.30
C PHE A 172 -13.44 -10.86 -5.85
N THR A 173 -13.10 -11.79 -6.74
CA THR A 173 -14.06 -12.73 -7.34
C THR A 173 -13.42 -14.10 -7.54
N ASN A 174 -14.23 -15.10 -7.91
CA ASN A 174 -13.73 -16.41 -8.24
C ASN A 174 -13.13 -16.48 -9.67
N ASN A 175 -12.34 -17.52 -9.93
CA ASN A 175 -11.67 -17.70 -11.21
C ASN A 175 -12.63 -17.91 -12.40
N LYS A 176 -13.84 -18.47 -12.17
CA LYS A 176 -14.84 -18.64 -13.21
C LYS A 176 -15.45 -17.31 -13.64
N THR A 177 -15.78 -16.46 -12.69
CA THR A 177 -16.26 -15.11 -12.98
C THR A 177 -15.16 -14.28 -13.66
N MET A 178 -13.92 -14.38 -13.20
CA MET A 178 -12.79 -13.72 -13.85
C MET A 178 -12.65 -14.15 -15.32
N GLN A 179 -12.79 -15.45 -15.62
CA GLN A 179 -12.71 -15.96 -17.00
C GLN A 179 -13.87 -15.49 -17.89
N LYS A 180 -15.09 -15.33 -17.34
CA LYS A 180 -16.23 -14.75 -18.08
C LYS A 180 -15.95 -13.30 -18.47
N ILE A 181 -15.33 -12.53 -17.57
CA ILE A 181 -15.00 -11.12 -17.78
C ILE A 181 -13.79 -10.96 -18.70
N ASN A 182 -12.77 -11.79 -18.53
CA ASN A 182 -11.57 -11.82 -19.35
C ASN A 182 -11.28 -13.24 -19.85
N PRO A 183 -11.77 -13.59 -21.05
CA PRO A 183 -11.58 -14.92 -21.63
C PRO A 183 -10.13 -15.32 -21.90
N THR A 184 -9.19 -14.36 -21.92
CA THR A 184 -7.76 -14.67 -22.11
C THR A 184 -7.15 -15.33 -20.88
N LEU A 185 -7.75 -15.09 -19.68
CA LEU A 185 -7.36 -15.70 -18.41
C LEU A 185 -8.14 -16.99 -18.16
N THR A 186 -7.90 -17.98 -19.01
CA THR A 186 -8.48 -19.33 -18.89
C THR A 186 -8.17 -19.98 -17.55
N THR A 187 -8.83 -21.10 -17.23
CA THR A 187 -8.68 -21.75 -15.91
C THR A 187 -7.24 -22.14 -15.58
N ASP A 188 -6.48 -22.53 -16.59
CA ASP A 188 -5.08 -22.95 -16.53
C ASP A 188 -4.06 -21.80 -16.53
N LYS A 189 -4.49 -20.56 -16.84
CA LYS A 189 -3.62 -19.39 -16.87
C LYS A 189 -3.78 -18.51 -15.62
N THR A 190 -2.69 -17.85 -15.25
CA THR A 190 -2.65 -16.89 -14.15
C THR A 190 -1.74 -15.71 -14.49
N ASN A 191 -1.90 -14.60 -13.78
CA ASN A 191 -0.96 -13.47 -13.87
C ASN A 191 0.20 -13.62 -12.88
N ALA A 192 -0.04 -14.23 -11.72
CA ALA A 192 0.99 -14.45 -10.73
C ALA A 192 0.68 -15.69 -9.89
N ILE A 193 1.72 -16.26 -9.30
CA ILE A 193 1.59 -17.20 -8.20
C ILE A 193 2.27 -16.61 -6.99
N VAL A 194 1.49 -16.34 -5.95
CA VAL A 194 1.97 -15.81 -4.68
C VAL A 194 2.39 -16.98 -3.80
N VAL A 195 3.57 -16.88 -3.20
CA VAL A 195 4.28 -17.98 -2.54
C VAL A 195 4.51 -17.68 -1.07
N ARG A 196 4.18 -18.64 -0.21
CA ARG A 196 4.58 -18.72 1.19
C ARG A 196 5.52 -19.92 1.36
N ASP A 197 6.81 -19.65 1.21
CA ASP A 197 7.88 -20.64 1.39
C ASP A 197 9.18 -19.90 1.67
N LYS A 198 9.71 -20.04 2.88
CA LYS A 198 10.97 -19.38 3.28
C LYS A 198 12.17 -19.81 2.45
N HIS A 199 12.11 -21.03 1.85
CA HIS A 199 13.16 -21.59 1.01
C HIS A 199 12.91 -21.35 -0.49
N TRP A 200 12.14 -20.33 -0.84
CA TRP A 200 11.78 -20.04 -2.22
C TRP A 200 12.99 -19.79 -3.13
N LYS A 201 14.13 -19.31 -2.59
CA LYS A 201 15.36 -19.04 -3.34
C LYS A 201 16.01 -20.30 -3.90
N ASP A 202 15.80 -21.44 -3.23
CA ASP A 202 16.36 -22.73 -3.63
C ASP A 202 15.51 -23.45 -4.69
N LYS A 203 14.35 -22.87 -5.03
CA LYS A 203 13.40 -23.45 -5.98
C LYS A 203 13.65 -22.93 -7.39
N LYS A 204 13.73 -23.87 -8.35
CA LYS A 204 13.83 -23.53 -9.76
C LYS A 204 12.45 -23.60 -10.40
N VAL A 205 12.03 -22.53 -11.04
CA VAL A 205 10.82 -22.46 -11.87
C VAL A 205 11.18 -22.67 -13.35
N ASP A 206 10.17 -22.71 -14.21
CA ASP A 206 10.38 -22.74 -15.66
C ASP A 206 11.25 -21.57 -16.13
N LYS A 207 11.98 -21.75 -17.24
CA LYS A 207 12.92 -20.77 -17.79
C LYS A 207 12.26 -19.42 -18.14
N ASP A 208 10.97 -19.43 -18.48
CA ASP A 208 10.19 -18.26 -18.85
C ASP A 208 9.62 -17.52 -17.62
N LEU A 209 9.81 -18.09 -16.42
CA LEU A 209 9.33 -17.51 -15.16
C LEU A 209 10.46 -17.01 -14.30
N GLU A 210 10.17 -16.00 -13.51
CA GLU A 210 11.03 -15.50 -12.44
C GLU A 210 10.35 -15.60 -11.08
N VAL A 211 11.15 -15.83 -10.04
CA VAL A 211 10.70 -15.75 -8.64
C VAL A 211 11.30 -14.52 -8.01
N VAL A 212 10.44 -13.61 -7.60
CA VAL A 212 10.84 -12.34 -7.00
C VAL A 212 10.45 -12.35 -5.52
N GLY A 213 11.39 -12.01 -4.63
CA GLY A 213 11.06 -11.86 -3.21
C GLY A 213 10.05 -10.73 -3.01
N ILE A 214 9.11 -10.93 -2.09
CA ILE A 214 7.96 -10.01 -1.93
C ILE A 214 8.38 -8.57 -1.63
N ASN A 215 9.44 -8.36 -0.86
CA ASN A 215 9.95 -7.01 -0.57
C ASN A 215 10.49 -6.34 -1.84
N LYS A 216 11.25 -7.07 -2.66
CA LYS A 216 11.77 -6.57 -3.93
C LYS A 216 10.63 -6.23 -4.89
N PHE A 217 9.62 -7.12 -4.96
CA PHE A 217 8.41 -6.88 -5.75
C PHE A 217 7.68 -5.60 -5.32
N ILE A 218 7.54 -5.34 -4.01
CA ILE A 218 6.96 -4.10 -3.48
C ILE A 218 7.78 -2.88 -3.90
N GLU A 219 9.10 -2.96 -3.80
CA GLU A 219 10.00 -1.86 -4.20
C GLU A 219 9.92 -1.55 -5.70
N ASP A 220 9.64 -2.54 -6.53
CA ASP A 220 9.56 -2.39 -7.99
C ASP A 220 8.14 -2.07 -8.49
N LEU A 221 7.15 -1.92 -7.58
CA LEU A 221 5.82 -1.43 -7.96
C LEU A 221 5.91 -0.08 -8.67
N PRO A 222 5.10 0.12 -9.73
CA PRO A 222 5.07 1.38 -10.46
C PRO A 222 4.86 2.58 -9.52
N GLY A 223 5.76 3.56 -9.59
CA GLY A 223 5.69 4.77 -8.77
C GLY A 223 6.22 4.64 -7.34
N TYR A 224 6.47 3.44 -6.80
CA TYR A 224 6.91 3.26 -5.41
C TYR A 224 8.28 3.87 -5.14
N LYS A 225 9.30 3.53 -5.96
CA LYS A 225 10.67 4.05 -5.78
C LYS A 225 10.76 5.57 -5.84
N PRO A 226 10.27 6.27 -6.89
CA PRO A 226 10.33 7.72 -6.95
C PRO A 226 9.54 8.37 -5.82
N GLN A 227 8.38 7.84 -5.44
CA GLN A 227 7.59 8.34 -4.32
C GLN A 227 8.35 8.22 -3.00
N ASN A 228 8.92 7.05 -2.71
CA ASN A 228 9.67 6.80 -1.48
C ASN A 228 10.93 7.68 -1.42
N LEU A 229 11.65 7.82 -2.54
CA LEU A 229 12.82 8.68 -2.64
C LEU A 229 12.46 10.15 -2.36
N THR A 230 11.41 10.66 -2.97
CA THR A 230 10.92 12.04 -2.76
C THR A 230 10.56 12.28 -1.30
N MET A 231 9.82 11.35 -0.68
CA MET A 231 9.43 11.47 0.74
C MET A 231 10.65 11.45 1.67
N ASN A 232 11.61 10.57 1.41
CA ASN A 232 12.85 10.52 2.20
C ASN A 232 13.68 11.81 2.06
N PHE A 233 13.78 12.37 0.87
CA PHE A 233 14.42 13.68 0.68
C PHE A 233 13.71 14.79 1.44
N MET A 234 12.39 14.89 1.34
CA MET A 234 11.62 15.89 2.06
C MET A 234 11.85 15.81 3.58
N ILE A 235 11.80 14.61 4.15
CA ILE A 235 12.05 14.39 5.57
C ILE A 235 13.49 14.77 5.94
N THR A 236 14.48 14.35 5.13
CA THR A 236 15.90 14.67 5.35
C THR A 236 16.15 16.18 5.33
N PHE A 237 15.63 16.89 4.34
CA PHE A 237 15.75 18.35 4.25
C PHE A 237 15.10 19.03 5.46
N LEU A 238 13.94 18.56 5.89
CA LEU A 238 13.27 19.13 7.05
C LEU A 238 14.07 18.92 8.34
N PHE A 239 14.74 17.76 8.50
CA PHE A 239 15.69 17.53 9.61
C PHE A 239 16.87 18.51 9.58
N ILE A 240 17.47 18.72 8.42
CA ILE A 240 18.59 19.66 8.26
C ILE A 240 18.15 21.09 8.61
N ILE A 241 17.03 21.52 8.06
CA ILE A 241 16.46 22.87 8.36
C ILE A 241 16.17 22.99 9.87
N SER A 242 15.56 21.96 10.46
CA SER A 242 15.25 21.94 11.90
C SER A 242 16.50 22.07 12.76
N ALA A 243 17.55 21.29 12.45
CA ALA A 243 18.82 21.36 13.17
C ALA A 243 19.48 22.73 13.03
N THR A 244 19.45 23.33 11.83
CA THR A 244 19.99 24.66 11.57
C THR A 244 19.25 25.74 12.36
N VAL A 245 17.93 25.73 12.35
CA VAL A 245 17.08 26.67 13.09
C VAL A 245 17.35 26.58 14.58
N ILE A 246 17.39 25.35 15.14
CA ILE A 246 17.72 25.12 16.55
C ILE A 246 19.12 25.65 16.87
N GLY A 247 20.12 25.38 16.04
CA GLY A 247 21.49 25.85 16.21
C GLY A 247 21.58 27.37 16.23
N VAL A 248 20.90 28.06 15.30
CA VAL A 248 20.85 29.54 15.26
C VAL A 248 20.21 30.10 16.54
N PHE A 249 19.08 29.52 16.98
CA PHE A 249 18.43 30.00 18.21
C PHE A 249 19.29 29.79 19.45
N LEU A 250 19.98 28.64 19.59
CA LEU A 250 20.88 28.40 20.69
C LEU A 250 22.06 29.36 20.67
N SER A 251 22.63 29.68 19.51
CA SER A 251 23.69 30.66 19.34
C SER A 251 23.22 32.08 19.77
N LEU A 252 22.02 32.50 19.34
CA LEU A 252 21.45 33.80 19.71
C LEU A 252 21.18 33.90 21.22
N ILE A 253 20.80 32.84 21.89
CA ILE A 253 20.64 32.78 23.33
C ILE A 253 21.98 33.01 24.03
N HIS A 254 23.03 32.31 23.54
CA HIS A 254 24.37 32.39 24.13
C HIS A 254 25.01 33.78 23.97
N ILE A 255 24.85 34.42 22.80
CA ILE A 255 25.36 35.78 22.52
C ILE A 255 24.64 36.83 23.37
N SER A 256 23.40 36.61 23.78
CA SER A 256 22.60 37.58 24.57
C SER A 256 22.81 37.45 26.08
N GLU A 257 23.63 36.52 26.56
CA GLU A 257 24.10 36.52 27.96
C GLU A 257 25.11 37.66 28.17
N PRO A 258 24.84 38.65 29.02
CA PRO A 258 25.82 39.68 29.32
C PRO A 258 27.00 39.01 30.05
N THR A 259 28.18 39.16 29.49
CA THR A 259 29.42 38.81 30.16
C THR A 259 29.44 39.53 31.51
N ARG A 260 29.30 38.78 32.60
CA ARG A 260 29.46 39.31 33.96
C ARG A 260 30.87 39.84 34.08
N PRO A 261 31.09 41.12 34.42
CA PRO A 261 32.43 41.56 34.73
C PRO A 261 32.86 40.79 35.99
N GLU A 262 33.99 40.07 35.83
CA GLU A 262 34.68 39.52 36.98
C GLU A 262 35.06 40.63 37.93
N ARG A 263 34.57 40.59 39.13
CA ARG A 263 35.04 41.35 40.27
C ARG A 263 35.70 40.39 41.26
#